data_488930299418a9d2ad85c0c729a06cb5
#
_entry.id   488930299418a9d2ad85c0c729a06cb5
#
_cell.length_a   1.000
_cell.length_b   1.000
_cell.length_c   1.000
_cell.angle_alpha   90.00
_cell.angle_beta   90.00
_cell.angle_gamma   90.00
#
_symmetry.space_group_name_H-M   'P 1'
#
loop_
_entity.id
_entity.type
_entity.pdbx_description
1 polymer ?
#
loop_
_entity_poly.entity_id
_entity_poly.type
_entity_poly.pdbx_seq_one_letter_code
_entity_poly.pdbx_strand_id
1 'polypeptide(L)'
;ECAQQNRAAVLADLDLANPYFVSRDTAKVLEQNHVKLLAPDNAMAYGDVPNLPPGIIGILRQNFNTVVDLAGDKARSLVLGYLARFIDPQQFRIYLVINPYRPFSWDIEEIRDLKTMLESYARHLISGIISNPHLVEATDFEVIEQGHLRVEYIAAQLGVPVTQLTVTDGFHEQARLRFGEMVKKIDLYLRPSWM
;
A
#
# COMPACT_ATOMS: atom_id res chain seq x y z
N GLU A 1 0.49 9.26 -10.07
CA GLU A 1 1.50 9.36 -11.15
C GLU A 1 0.98 8.81 -12.49
N CYS A 2 0.54 7.54 -12.59
CA CYS A 2 0.08 6.98 -13.87
C CYS A 2 -1.04 7.81 -14.49
N ALA A 3 -2.06 8.18 -13.72
CA ALA A 3 -3.17 9.01 -14.17
C ALA A 3 -2.72 10.41 -14.58
N GLN A 4 -1.82 11.02 -13.83
CA GLN A 4 -1.23 12.33 -14.17
C GLN A 4 -0.42 12.30 -15.47
N GLN A 5 0.05 11.13 -15.88
CA GLN A 5 0.73 10.88 -17.16
C GLN A 5 -0.22 10.40 -18.27
N ASN A 6 -1.54 10.58 -18.09
CA ASN A 6 -2.58 10.11 -19.03
C ASN A 6 -2.54 8.61 -19.33
N ARG A 7 -2.02 7.81 -18.42
CA ARG A 7 -2.03 6.34 -18.52
C ARG A 7 -3.22 5.79 -17.74
N ALA A 8 -4.00 4.91 -18.35
CA ALA A 8 -5.09 4.23 -17.66
C ALA A 8 -4.56 3.50 -16.42
N ALA A 9 -5.20 3.73 -15.29
CA ALA A 9 -4.84 3.13 -14.01
C ALA A 9 -6.07 2.50 -13.35
N VAL A 10 -5.84 1.40 -12.64
CA VAL A 10 -6.86 0.70 -11.86
C VAL A 10 -6.37 0.61 -10.43
N LEU A 11 -7.22 0.96 -9.48
CA LEU A 11 -7.04 0.69 -8.05
C LEU A 11 -7.98 -0.44 -7.66
N ALA A 12 -7.46 -1.56 -7.23
CA ALA A 12 -8.24 -2.66 -6.66
C ALA A 12 -8.11 -2.61 -5.13
N ASP A 13 -9.18 -2.22 -4.47
CA ASP A 13 -9.29 -2.17 -3.02
C ASP A 13 -9.75 -3.54 -2.52
N LEU A 14 -8.85 -4.27 -1.89
CA LEU A 14 -9.08 -5.60 -1.33
C LEU A 14 -8.92 -5.63 0.20
N ASP A 15 -8.84 -4.45 0.85
CA ASP A 15 -8.90 -4.35 2.31
C ASP A 15 -10.33 -4.50 2.81
N LEU A 16 -10.78 -5.74 2.90
CA LEU A 16 -12.13 -6.11 3.32
C LEU A 16 -12.37 -5.97 4.83
N ALA A 17 -11.32 -5.74 5.62
CA ALA A 17 -11.43 -5.69 7.08
C ALA A 17 -11.63 -4.30 7.64
N ASN A 18 -11.38 -3.27 6.86
CA ASN A 18 -11.47 -1.90 7.35
C ASN A 18 -12.53 -1.09 6.61
N PRO A 19 -13.82 -1.25 6.95
CA PRO A 19 -14.91 -0.58 6.25
C PRO A 19 -14.89 0.95 6.41
N TYR A 20 -14.06 1.47 7.32
CA TYR A 20 -13.98 2.91 7.61
C TYR A 20 -12.94 3.66 6.76
N PHE A 21 -11.98 2.96 6.15
CA PHE A 21 -10.88 3.57 5.39
C PHE A 21 -10.71 2.90 4.03
N VAL A 22 -11.79 2.80 3.29
CA VAL A 22 -11.77 2.17 1.97
C VAL A 22 -11.75 3.21 0.86
N SER A 23 -11.00 2.93 -0.19
CA SER A 23 -10.89 3.79 -1.38
C SER A 23 -12.23 4.13 -2.04
N ARG A 24 -13.29 3.42 -1.68
CA ARG A 24 -14.67 3.72 -2.12
C ARG A 24 -15.13 5.13 -1.77
N ASP A 25 -14.71 5.65 -0.62
CA ASP A 25 -15.07 7.00 -0.17
C ASP A 25 -14.40 8.08 -1.04
N THR A 26 -13.33 7.70 -1.73
CA THR A 26 -12.63 8.55 -2.70
C THR A 26 -12.99 8.24 -4.15
N ALA A 27 -13.99 7.38 -4.39
CA ALA A 27 -14.34 6.92 -5.74
C ALA A 27 -14.54 8.08 -6.74
N LYS A 28 -15.21 9.17 -6.31
CA LYS A 28 -15.42 10.36 -7.16
C LYS A 28 -14.10 11.05 -7.53
N VAL A 29 -13.17 11.13 -6.59
CA VAL A 29 -11.86 11.74 -6.81
C VAL A 29 -11.04 10.87 -7.76
N LEU A 30 -11.09 9.55 -7.60
CA LEU A 30 -10.42 8.61 -8.49
C LEU A 30 -10.97 8.70 -9.92
N GLU A 31 -12.29 8.76 -10.07
CA GLU A 31 -12.94 8.89 -11.37
C GLU A 31 -12.55 10.19 -12.09
N GLN A 32 -12.53 11.32 -11.36
CA GLN A 32 -12.06 12.61 -11.87
C GLN A 32 -10.60 12.56 -12.35
N ASN A 33 -9.79 11.72 -11.75
CA ASN A 33 -8.39 11.49 -12.12
C ASN A 33 -8.20 10.32 -13.09
N HIS A 34 -9.27 9.83 -13.73
CA HIS A 34 -9.22 8.71 -14.67
C HIS A 34 -8.65 7.40 -14.08
N VAL A 35 -8.84 7.18 -12.78
CA VAL A 35 -8.50 5.94 -12.09
C VAL A 35 -9.76 5.13 -11.89
N LYS A 36 -9.79 3.93 -12.46
CA LYS A 36 -10.91 3.01 -12.26
C LYS A 36 -10.77 2.33 -10.88
N LEU A 37 -11.78 2.45 -10.03
CA LEU A 37 -11.85 1.73 -8.78
C LEU A 37 -12.52 0.36 -8.98
N LEU A 38 -11.88 -0.68 -8.44
CA LEU A 38 -12.48 -2.00 -8.25
C LEU A 38 -12.55 -2.27 -6.74
N ALA A 39 -13.75 -2.37 -6.22
CA ALA A 39 -13.99 -2.74 -4.82
C ALA A 39 -15.05 -3.84 -4.77
N PRO A 40 -15.06 -4.69 -3.74
CA PRO A 40 -16.11 -5.68 -3.53
C PRO A 40 -17.48 -5.02 -3.33
N ASP A 41 -18.53 -5.67 -3.79
CA ASP A 41 -19.88 -5.23 -3.52
C ASP A 41 -20.25 -5.39 -2.04
N ASN A 42 -20.79 -4.34 -1.43
CA ASN A 42 -21.17 -4.32 -0.01
C ASN A 42 -22.18 -5.41 0.38
N ALA A 43 -22.96 -5.89 -0.57
CA ALA A 43 -24.03 -6.86 -0.32
C ALA A 43 -23.53 -8.28 0.03
N MET A 44 -22.25 -8.58 -0.17
CA MET A 44 -21.69 -9.92 0.04
C MET A 44 -20.58 -9.97 1.11
N ALA A 45 -20.44 -8.96 1.95
CA ALA A 45 -19.40 -8.88 2.99
C ALA A 45 -19.64 -9.81 4.19
N TYR A 46 -20.53 -10.79 4.09
CA TYR A 46 -20.84 -11.73 5.16
C TYR A 46 -20.26 -13.10 4.81
N GLY A 47 -19.10 -13.43 5.36
CA GLY A 47 -18.52 -14.78 5.29
C GLY A 47 -17.00 -14.79 5.26
N ASP A 48 -16.41 -15.91 5.64
CA ASP A 48 -14.95 -16.15 5.68
C ASP A 48 -14.29 -16.30 4.28
N VAL A 49 -15.04 -16.16 3.22
CA VAL A 49 -14.54 -16.27 1.85
C VAL A 49 -14.16 -14.87 1.34
N PRO A 50 -12.91 -14.68 0.86
CA PRO A 50 -12.49 -13.42 0.28
C PRO A 50 -13.39 -13.04 -0.89
N ASN A 51 -14.18 -11.99 -0.72
CA ASN A 51 -15.05 -11.48 -1.77
C ASN A 51 -14.22 -10.61 -2.72
N LEU A 52 -13.79 -11.20 -3.84
CA LEU A 52 -13.01 -10.47 -4.84
C LEU A 52 -13.92 -9.62 -5.73
N PRO A 53 -13.51 -8.39 -6.08
CA PRO A 53 -14.27 -7.57 -7.01
C PRO A 53 -14.49 -8.29 -8.34
N PRO A 54 -15.72 -8.25 -8.89
CA PRO A 54 -15.99 -8.80 -10.20
C PRO A 54 -15.01 -8.24 -11.25
N GLY A 55 -14.45 -9.11 -12.08
CA GLY A 55 -13.56 -8.71 -13.17
C GLY A 55 -12.09 -8.48 -12.79
N ILE A 56 -11.69 -8.60 -11.51
CA ILE A 56 -10.29 -8.40 -11.09
C ILE A 56 -9.31 -9.28 -11.88
N ILE A 57 -9.63 -10.55 -12.09
CA ILE A 57 -8.76 -11.47 -12.84
C ILE A 57 -8.62 -11.02 -14.30
N GLY A 58 -9.70 -10.52 -14.90
CA GLY A 58 -9.68 -9.98 -16.26
C GLY A 58 -8.77 -8.76 -16.38
N ILE A 59 -8.78 -7.88 -15.38
CA ILE A 59 -7.91 -6.70 -15.31
C ILE A 59 -6.44 -7.10 -15.14
N LEU A 60 -6.16 -8.02 -14.21
CA LEU A 60 -4.79 -8.49 -13.96
C LEU A 60 -4.14 -9.19 -15.14
N ARG A 61 -4.93 -9.79 -16.03
CA ARG A 61 -4.46 -10.40 -17.29
C ARG A 61 -4.26 -9.40 -18.42
N GLN A 62 -4.77 -8.18 -18.27
CA GLN A 62 -4.61 -7.13 -19.24
C GLN A 62 -3.44 -6.22 -18.84
N ASN A 63 -2.89 -5.51 -19.80
CA ASN A 63 -1.73 -4.66 -19.59
C ASN A 63 -2.12 -3.28 -19.00
N PHE A 64 -2.94 -3.28 -17.93
CA PHE A 64 -3.28 -2.07 -17.18
C PHE A 64 -2.27 -1.80 -16.07
N ASN A 65 -2.02 -0.52 -15.79
CA ASN A 65 -1.31 -0.13 -14.57
C ASN A 65 -2.25 -0.36 -13.37
N THR A 66 -2.13 -1.49 -12.72
CA THR A 66 -3.02 -1.89 -11.61
C THR A 66 -2.28 -1.79 -10.29
N VAL A 67 -2.85 -1.09 -9.34
CA VAL A 67 -2.45 -1.10 -7.93
C VAL A 67 -3.47 -1.93 -7.17
N VAL A 68 -3.00 -2.90 -6.40
CA VAL A 68 -3.84 -3.73 -5.53
C VAL A 68 -3.53 -3.34 -4.09
N ASP A 69 -4.52 -2.82 -3.38
CA ASP A 69 -4.43 -2.49 -1.96
C ASP A 69 -4.87 -3.68 -1.12
N LEU A 70 -3.97 -4.16 -0.28
CA LEU A 70 -4.15 -5.34 0.56
C LEU A 70 -3.74 -5.05 2.00
N ALA A 71 -4.55 -5.45 2.95
CA ALA A 71 -4.12 -5.46 4.35
C ALA A 71 -3.02 -6.51 4.58
N GLY A 72 -2.12 -6.18 5.50
CA GLY A 72 -0.96 -7.03 5.84
C GLY A 72 -1.31 -8.11 6.87
N ASP A 73 -2.30 -8.95 6.61
CA ASP A 73 -2.67 -10.06 7.49
C ASP A 73 -2.72 -11.41 6.75
N LYS A 74 -2.86 -12.50 7.51
CA LYS A 74 -2.85 -13.86 6.98
C LYS A 74 -3.97 -14.11 5.96
N ALA A 75 -5.17 -13.59 6.19
CA ALA A 75 -6.30 -13.83 5.29
C ALA A 75 -6.08 -13.17 3.93
N ARG A 76 -5.52 -11.95 3.92
CA ARG A 76 -5.22 -11.21 2.68
C ARG A 76 -3.98 -11.74 1.96
N SER A 77 -3.05 -12.34 2.70
CA SER A 77 -1.92 -13.06 2.08
C SER A 77 -2.38 -14.22 1.20
N LEU A 78 -3.45 -14.92 1.59
CA LEU A 78 -4.09 -15.95 0.76
C LEU A 78 -4.68 -15.36 -0.53
N VAL A 79 -5.32 -14.19 -0.43
CA VAL A 79 -5.84 -13.46 -1.60
C VAL A 79 -4.71 -13.08 -2.54
N LEU A 80 -3.60 -12.56 -2.02
CA LEU A 80 -2.41 -12.25 -2.82
C LEU A 80 -1.90 -13.49 -3.55
N GLY A 81 -1.77 -14.62 -2.83
CA GLY A 81 -1.34 -15.90 -3.40
C GLY A 81 -2.29 -16.42 -4.49
N TYR A 82 -3.59 -16.19 -4.35
CA TYR A 82 -4.56 -16.52 -5.38
C TYR A 82 -4.39 -15.63 -6.62
N LEU A 83 -4.30 -14.31 -6.45
CA LEU A 83 -4.19 -13.35 -7.54
C LEU A 83 -2.86 -13.46 -8.29
N ALA A 84 -1.76 -13.71 -7.60
CA ALA A 84 -0.43 -13.88 -8.19
C ALA A 84 -0.38 -14.97 -9.29
N ARG A 85 -1.32 -15.93 -9.27
CA ARG A 85 -1.41 -17.00 -10.29
C ARG A 85 -1.87 -16.49 -11.66
N PHE A 86 -2.42 -15.28 -11.72
CA PHE A 86 -2.96 -14.66 -12.93
C PHE A 86 -2.09 -13.55 -13.48
N ILE A 87 -0.95 -13.27 -12.84
CA ILE A 87 -0.05 -12.18 -13.20
C ILE A 87 1.30 -12.78 -13.59
N ASP A 88 1.91 -12.24 -14.65
CA ASP A 88 3.29 -12.57 -15.00
C ASP A 88 4.23 -12.10 -13.87
N PRO A 89 5.03 -12.98 -13.25
CA PRO A 89 5.94 -12.62 -12.17
C PRO A 89 6.93 -11.50 -12.53
N GLN A 90 7.24 -11.30 -13.81
CA GLN A 90 8.14 -10.23 -14.25
C GLN A 90 7.47 -8.86 -14.25
N GLN A 91 6.15 -8.82 -14.30
CA GLN A 91 5.36 -7.60 -14.45
C GLN A 91 4.81 -7.06 -13.13
N PHE A 92 4.90 -7.84 -12.03
CA PHE A 92 4.36 -7.34 -10.78
C PHE A 92 5.42 -7.13 -9.71
N ARG A 93 5.12 -6.22 -8.80
CA ARG A 93 5.97 -5.86 -7.67
C ARG A 93 5.13 -5.84 -6.41
N ILE A 94 5.73 -6.30 -5.31
CA ILE A 94 5.10 -6.26 -3.98
C ILE A 94 5.88 -5.25 -3.14
N TYR A 95 5.16 -4.32 -2.54
CA TYR A 95 5.73 -3.35 -1.63
C TYR A 95 5.12 -3.50 -0.24
N LEU A 96 5.97 -3.46 0.79
CA LEU A 96 5.52 -3.31 2.17
C LEU A 96 5.46 -1.82 2.51
N VAL A 97 4.28 -1.35 2.92
CA VAL A 97 4.14 0.01 3.47
C VAL A 97 4.30 -0.08 4.98
N ILE A 98 5.32 0.59 5.51
CA ILE A 98 5.62 0.56 6.95
C ILE A 98 5.47 1.95 7.54
N ASN A 99 4.54 2.07 8.50
CA ASN A 99 4.53 3.16 9.47
C ASN A 99 5.06 2.61 10.80
N PRO A 100 6.27 2.99 11.23
CA PRO A 100 6.90 2.41 12.41
C PRO A 100 6.20 2.77 13.73
N TYR A 101 5.28 3.73 13.69
CA TYR A 101 4.50 4.16 14.86
C TYR A 101 3.18 3.38 15.04
N ARG A 102 2.87 2.46 14.12
CA ARG A 102 1.72 1.55 14.31
C ARG A 102 2.11 0.36 15.19
N PRO A 103 1.17 -0.17 16.00
CA PRO A 103 1.38 -1.42 16.69
C PRO A 103 1.91 -2.49 15.74
N PHE A 104 2.82 -3.35 16.22
CA PHE A 104 3.46 -4.44 15.48
C PHE A 104 4.41 -4.03 14.33
N SER A 105 4.45 -2.74 13.97
CA SER A 105 5.34 -2.25 12.90
C SER A 105 6.70 -1.75 13.41
N TRP A 106 6.94 -1.85 14.72
CA TRP A 106 8.22 -1.51 15.35
C TRP A 106 9.11 -2.73 15.55
N ASP A 107 8.53 -3.92 15.68
CA ASP A 107 9.23 -5.17 15.91
C ASP A 107 9.72 -5.78 14.59
N ILE A 108 11.02 -6.04 14.51
CA ILE A 108 11.66 -6.61 13.33
C ILE A 108 11.18 -8.04 13.07
N GLU A 109 10.98 -8.84 14.13
CA GLU A 109 10.58 -10.24 13.99
C GLU A 109 9.16 -10.33 13.43
N GLU A 110 8.24 -9.48 13.89
CA GLU A 110 6.87 -9.45 13.37
C GLU A 110 6.83 -9.05 11.89
N ILE A 111 7.65 -8.06 11.48
CA ILE A 111 7.74 -7.66 10.08
C ILE A 111 8.42 -8.75 9.24
N ARG A 112 9.41 -9.46 9.80
CA ARG A 112 10.06 -10.60 9.15
C ARG A 112 9.08 -11.74 8.91
N ASP A 113 8.27 -12.06 9.90
CA ASP A 113 7.25 -13.09 9.79
C ASP A 113 6.18 -12.72 8.76
N LEU A 114 5.72 -11.48 8.77
CA LEU A 114 4.81 -10.95 7.76
C LEU A 114 5.42 -11.04 6.36
N LYS A 115 6.66 -10.59 6.18
CA LYS A 115 7.38 -10.69 4.91
C LYS A 115 7.46 -12.12 4.41
N THR A 116 7.90 -13.03 5.28
CA THR A 116 8.06 -14.45 4.95
C THR A 116 6.72 -15.07 4.54
N MET A 117 5.67 -14.75 5.26
CA MET A 117 4.32 -15.19 4.94
C MET A 117 3.84 -14.69 3.58
N LEU A 118 3.97 -13.39 3.31
CA LEU A 118 3.57 -12.78 2.04
C LEU A 118 4.33 -13.38 0.85
N GLU A 119 5.65 -13.52 0.97
CA GLU A 119 6.49 -14.11 -0.08
C GLU A 119 6.16 -15.58 -0.35
N SER A 120 5.85 -16.33 0.71
CA SER A 120 5.45 -17.73 0.60
C SER A 120 4.13 -17.89 -0.18
N TYR A 121 3.12 -17.09 0.14
CA TYR A 121 1.83 -17.15 -0.54
C TYR A 121 1.89 -16.59 -1.97
N ALA A 122 2.54 -15.47 -2.16
CA ALA A 122 2.69 -14.84 -3.47
C ALA A 122 3.63 -15.61 -4.40
N ARG A 123 4.52 -16.45 -3.83
CA ARG A 123 5.66 -17.07 -4.54
C ARG A 123 6.49 -16.01 -5.27
N HIS A 124 6.61 -14.85 -4.65
CA HIS A 124 7.32 -13.69 -5.19
C HIS A 124 7.94 -12.91 -4.05
N LEU A 125 9.16 -12.40 -4.27
CA LEU A 125 9.86 -11.63 -3.24
C LEU A 125 9.28 -10.23 -3.11
N ILE A 126 9.35 -9.68 -1.90
CA ILE A 126 9.07 -8.26 -1.67
C ILE A 126 10.07 -7.42 -2.46
N SER A 127 9.55 -6.55 -3.30
CA SER A 127 10.36 -5.72 -4.21
C SER A 127 10.93 -4.48 -3.54
N GLY A 128 10.33 -4.05 -2.44
CA GLY A 128 10.78 -2.88 -1.71
C GLY A 128 9.87 -2.50 -0.54
N ILE A 129 10.36 -1.58 0.27
CA ILE A 129 9.62 -0.99 1.37
C ILE A 129 9.30 0.46 1.03
N ILE A 130 8.07 0.87 1.30
CA ILE A 130 7.63 2.26 1.31
C ILE A 130 7.59 2.71 2.76
N SER A 131 8.46 3.64 3.12
CA SER A 131 8.48 4.26 4.44
C SER A 131 7.37 5.31 4.53
N ASN A 132 6.46 5.16 5.48
CA ASN A 132 5.32 6.06 5.67
C ASN A 132 5.16 6.46 7.15
N PRO A 133 6.20 7.09 7.75
CA PRO A 133 6.18 7.45 9.16
C PRO A 133 5.23 8.61 9.43
N HIS A 134 4.22 8.39 10.25
CA HIS A 134 3.30 9.46 10.67
C HIS A 134 2.56 9.10 11.96
N LEU A 135 2.22 10.15 12.72
CA LEU A 135 1.37 10.14 13.91
C LEU A 135 0.10 10.99 13.68
N VAL A 136 -0.40 10.98 12.44
CA VAL A 136 -1.56 11.77 12.01
C VAL A 136 -1.34 13.27 12.33
N GLU A 137 -2.13 13.85 13.22
CA GLU A 137 -2.06 15.29 13.61
C GLU A 137 -0.78 15.63 14.38
N ALA A 138 -0.21 14.66 15.10
CA ALA A 138 1.03 14.83 15.87
C ALA A 138 2.30 14.63 15.03
N THR A 139 2.16 14.57 13.70
CA THR A 139 3.31 14.41 12.81
C THR A 139 4.04 15.74 12.68
N ASP A 140 5.31 15.75 13.03
CA ASP A 140 6.27 16.80 12.70
C ASP A 140 7.44 16.22 11.91
N PHE A 141 8.43 17.05 11.60
CA PHE A 141 9.57 16.57 10.83
C PHE A 141 10.48 15.61 11.60
N GLU A 142 10.58 15.76 12.92
CA GLU A 142 11.35 14.87 13.78
C GLU A 142 10.72 13.46 13.77
N VAL A 143 9.41 13.37 13.87
CA VAL A 143 8.66 12.10 13.71
C VAL A 143 8.96 11.45 12.37
N ILE A 144 8.96 12.22 11.29
CA ILE A 144 9.28 11.71 9.95
C ILE A 144 10.72 11.19 9.88
N GLU A 145 11.68 11.98 10.35
CA GLU A 145 13.10 11.63 10.30
C GLU A 145 13.40 10.38 11.14
N GLN A 146 13.00 10.34 12.39
CA GLN A 146 13.22 9.21 13.29
C GLN A 146 12.51 7.95 12.80
N GLY A 147 11.28 8.11 12.34
CA GLY A 147 10.52 6.99 11.80
C GLY A 147 11.15 6.43 10.53
N HIS A 148 11.62 7.28 9.63
CA HIS A 148 12.28 6.84 8.40
C HIS A 148 13.60 6.10 8.70
N LEU A 149 14.45 6.63 9.57
CA LEU A 149 15.68 5.97 10.00
C LEU A 149 15.39 4.60 10.63
N ARG A 150 14.32 4.47 11.39
CA ARG A 150 13.88 3.18 11.93
C ARG A 150 13.49 2.22 10.81
N VAL A 151 12.75 2.67 9.80
CA VAL A 151 12.36 1.83 8.65
C VAL A 151 13.60 1.42 7.84
N GLU A 152 14.58 2.29 7.64
CA GLU A 152 15.85 1.95 6.99
C GLU A 152 16.60 0.86 7.76
N TYR A 153 16.67 0.95 9.08
CA TYR A 153 17.26 -0.07 9.91
C TYR A 153 16.55 -1.43 9.75
N ILE A 154 15.22 -1.44 9.81
CA ILE A 154 14.41 -2.65 9.60
C ILE A 154 14.67 -3.23 8.20
N ALA A 155 14.65 -2.40 7.19
CA ALA A 155 14.87 -2.76 5.79
C ALA A 155 16.24 -3.44 5.58
N ALA A 156 17.27 -2.89 6.20
CA ALA A 156 18.62 -3.47 6.17
C ALA A 156 18.66 -4.87 6.81
N GLN A 157 17.98 -5.06 7.95
CA GLN A 157 17.89 -6.36 8.62
C GLN A 157 17.10 -7.40 7.82
N LEU A 158 16.15 -6.95 7.00
CA LEU A 158 15.33 -7.81 6.15
C LEU A 158 15.93 -8.06 4.76
N GLY A 159 17.01 -7.34 4.40
CA GLY A 159 17.61 -7.40 3.07
C GLY A 159 16.69 -6.87 1.96
N VAL A 160 15.81 -5.90 2.28
CA VAL A 160 14.84 -5.31 1.34
C VAL A 160 15.12 -3.81 1.22
N PRO A 161 15.24 -3.24 0.02
CA PRO A 161 15.52 -1.81 -0.12
C PRO A 161 14.31 -0.95 0.28
N VAL A 162 14.56 0.19 0.94
CA VAL A 162 13.59 1.27 1.03
C VAL A 162 13.56 1.99 -0.31
N THR A 163 12.41 2.00 -0.97
CA THR A 163 12.26 2.57 -2.32
C THR A 163 11.67 3.98 -2.30
N GLN A 164 10.87 4.30 -1.30
CA GLN A 164 10.21 5.58 -1.18
C GLN A 164 10.03 5.97 0.29
N LEU A 165 10.10 7.28 0.55
CA LEU A 165 9.62 7.93 1.77
C LEU A 165 8.42 8.79 1.40
N THR A 166 7.25 8.53 1.99
CA THR A 166 6.04 9.31 1.72
C THR A 166 5.82 10.36 2.80
N VAL A 167 5.53 11.58 2.37
CA VAL A 167 5.26 12.72 3.24
C VAL A 167 4.15 13.59 2.67
N THR A 168 3.47 14.34 3.51
CA THR A 168 2.52 15.38 3.07
C THR A 168 3.25 16.61 2.53
N ASP A 169 2.52 17.47 1.83
CA ASP A 169 3.07 18.67 1.18
C ASP A 169 3.88 19.54 2.13
N GLY A 170 3.39 19.76 3.34
CA GLY A 170 4.06 20.62 4.35
C GLY A 170 5.48 20.18 4.74
N PHE A 171 5.83 18.91 4.54
CA PHE A 171 7.16 18.35 4.87
C PHE A 171 8.00 18.00 3.64
N HIS A 172 7.43 18.11 2.44
CA HIS A 172 8.05 17.60 1.22
C HIS A 172 9.42 18.22 0.93
N GLU A 173 9.52 19.54 0.95
CA GLU A 173 10.78 20.25 0.67
C GLU A 173 11.87 19.88 1.69
N GLN A 174 11.54 19.91 2.98
CA GLN A 174 12.49 19.60 4.05
C GLN A 174 12.95 18.14 3.97
N ALA A 175 12.03 17.21 3.74
CA ALA A 175 12.34 15.80 3.57
C ALA A 175 13.21 15.55 2.34
N ARG A 176 12.92 16.23 1.22
CA ARG A 176 13.69 16.10 -0.02
C ARG A 176 15.13 16.60 0.14
N LEU A 177 15.33 17.69 0.84
CA LEU A 177 16.68 18.19 1.17
C LEU A 177 17.47 17.18 2.00
N ARG A 178 16.81 16.44 2.87
CA ARG A 178 17.44 15.48 3.79
C ARG A 178 17.64 14.09 3.17
N PHE A 179 16.67 13.59 2.39
CA PHE A 179 16.60 12.19 1.91
C PHE A 179 16.57 12.08 0.39
N GLY A 180 16.59 13.19 -0.35
CA GLY A 180 16.75 13.19 -1.80
C GLY A 180 15.52 12.75 -2.58
N GLU A 181 15.76 12.16 -3.75
CA GLU A 181 14.72 11.83 -4.75
C GLU A 181 13.78 10.68 -4.37
N MET A 182 14.11 9.93 -3.30
CA MET A 182 13.21 8.89 -2.80
C MET A 182 11.96 9.44 -2.14
N VAL A 183 11.95 10.72 -1.77
CA VAL A 183 10.81 11.39 -1.13
C VAL A 183 9.68 11.58 -2.13
N LYS A 184 8.49 11.13 -1.76
CA LYS A 184 7.26 11.26 -2.56
C LYS A 184 6.20 12.02 -1.76
N LYS A 185 5.70 13.06 -2.39
CA LYS A 185 4.54 13.79 -1.84
C LYS A 185 3.28 12.96 -2.01
N ILE A 186 2.50 12.90 -0.93
CA ILE A 186 1.17 12.30 -0.93
C ILE A 186 0.11 13.31 -0.47
N ASP A 187 -1.08 13.18 -1.03
CA ASP A 187 -2.27 13.92 -0.61
C ASP A 187 -3.15 13.00 0.25
N LEU A 188 -3.81 13.55 1.26
CA LEU A 188 -4.66 12.81 2.17
C LEU A 188 -6.11 12.84 1.65
N TYR A 189 -6.54 11.77 1.00
CA TYR A 189 -7.89 11.64 0.46
C TYR A 189 -8.89 11.02 1.44
N LEU A 190 -8.40 10.25 2.40
CA LEU A 190 -9.22 9.54 3.39
C LEU A 190 -9.05 10.21 4.76
N ARG A 191 -9.78 11.29 4.99
CA ARG A 191 -9.94 11.86 6.33
C ARG A 191 -11.37 11.63 6.78
N PRO A 192 -11.60 10.89 7.87
CA PRO A 192 -12.91 10.80 8.48
C PRO A 192 -13.37 12.20 8.89
N SER A 193 -14.66 12.49 8.69
CA SER A 193 -15.24 13.80 8.99
C SER A 193 -15.24 14.19 10.48
N TRP A 194 -14.82 13.26 11.35
CA TRP A 194 -14.72 13.44 12.80
C TRP A 194 -13.27 13.66 13.32
N MET A 195 -12.29 13.74 12.43
CA MET A 195 -10.91 14.13 12.70
C MET A 195 -10.64 15.57 12.32
#